data_cd597b637dd7a428b0aef0dd090d7808
#
_entry.id   cd597b637dd7a428b0aef0dd090d7808
#
_cell.length_a   1.000
_cell.length_b   1.000
_cell.length_c   1.000
_cell.angle_alpha   90.00
_cell.angle_beta   90.00
_cell.angle_gamma   90.00
#
_symmetry.space_group_name_H-M   'P 1'
#
loop_
_entity.id
_entity.type
_entity.pdbx_description
1 polymer ?
#
loop_
_entity_poly.entity_id
_entity_poly.type
_entity_poly.pdbx_seq_one_letter_code
_entity_poly.pdbx_strand_id
1 'polypeptide(L)'
;MGMFFSDIHCRKTDAADLQTVRDAMIRWMADAGYTLTESEDDSEIMYLCTSDCGWVSVYCDAFSFGGPEDTEKVLRSLSDALHTDVMAAACFDSDYLFLHLRNTADGTDAWANIGRNPAGAMPRRTNLAAWKNKVADHEAFKAAVRSAKVFAEDFFSQTEALLGLPYAQACLCDEPDIVPSGEGFVTETLRFQRPASAAAPEEPKLDICISTGNIHQMGVPKSIYAVNRGGASRGLAIAFSGDYVEHEEIRIENVKLEYGFDRPSWSSIPLAPEKRQTMDGRYVYYCEAPNFKLPEKVDENLGAMRRAKLEIKRSFRVRFTPVGDAEKAGSITVHFIPLKATPGKGQCVWNALTRYIIPE
;
A
#
# COMPACT_ATOMS: atom_id res chain seq x y z
N MET A 1 -11.71 -8.75 1.23
CA MET A 1 -10.72 -7.67 1.15
C MET A 1 -11.29 -6.71 0.13
N GLY A 2 -11.49 -5.44 0.45
CA GLY A 2 -12.07 -4.46 -0.46
C GLY A 2 -11.07 -4.04 -1.54
N MET A 3 -11.59 -3.44 -2.60
CA MET A 3 -10.79 -2.95 -3.72
C MET A 3 -10.15 -1.60 -3.38
N PHE A 4 -8.89 -1.43 -3.76
CA PHE A 4 -8.15 -0.18 -3.65
C PHE A 4 -7.53 0.13 -5.00
N PHE A 5 -7.84 1.27 -5.58
CA PHE A 5 -7.20 1.75 -6.79
C PHE A 5 -7.17 3.28 -6.84
N SER A 6 -6.28 3.80 -7.66
CA SER A 6 -6.19 5.22 -8.00
C SER A 6 -5.82 5.35 -9.46
N ASP A 7 -6.78 5.72 -10.28
CA ASP A 7 -6.65 5.77 -11.72
C ASP A 7 -6.81 7.18 -12.26
N ILE A 8 -6.17 7.44 -13.40
CA ILE A 8 -6.38 8.62 -14.21
C ILE A 8 -6.94 8.20 -15.55
N HIS A 9 -7.97 8.89 -15.99
CA HIS A 9 -8.61 8.69 -17.29
C HIS A 9 -8.52 9.97 -18.11
N CYS A 10 -7.80 9.92 -19.23
CA CYS A 10 -7.68 11.03 -20.17
C CYS A 10 -8.68 10.82 -21.31
N ARG A 11 -9.53 11.81 -21.58
CA ARG A 11 -10.49 11.72 -22.69
C ARG A 11 -9.74 11.72 -24.02
N LYS A 12 -10.05 10.77 -24.90
CA LYS A 12 -9.44 10.67 -26.23
C LYS A 12 -9.86 11.83 -27.13
N THR A 13 -8.90 12.38 -27.81
CA THR A 13 -9.06 13.39 -28.90
C THR A 13 -8.00 13.08 -29.94
N ASP A 14 -8.03 13.77 -31.07
CA ASP A 14 -6.98 13.66 -32.09
C ASP A 14 -5.58 14.02 -31.54
N ALA A 15 -5.53 14.82 -30.47
CA ALA A 15 -4.29 15.25 -29.82
C ALA A 15 -3.98 14.45 -28.54
N ALA A 16 -4.88 13.59 -28.06
CA ALA A 16 -4.75 12.82 -26.82
C ALA A 16 -5.10 11.35 -27.08
N ASP A 17 -4.23 10.64 -27.78
CA ASP A 17 -4.24 9.21 -28.00
C ASP A 17 -3.39 8.47 -26.94
N LEU A 18 -3.29 7.16 -27.05
CA LEU A 18 -2.50 6.33 -26.14
C LEU A 18 -1.03 6.78 -26.09
N GLN A 19 -0.43 7.07 -27.24
CA GLN A 19 0.98 7.47 -27.33
C GLN A 19 1.23 8.83 -26.69
N THR A 20 0.37 9.80 -26.93
CA THR A 20 0.49 11.15 -26.35
C THR A 20 0.30 11.13 -24.83
N VAL A 21 -0.65 10.34 -24.32
CA VAL A 21 -0.86 10.14 -22.89
C VAL A 21 0.36 9.45 -22.27
N ARG A 22 0.89 8.41 -22.92
CA ARG A 22 2.12 7.74 -22.52
C ARG A 22 3.29 8.72 -22.36
N ASP A 23 3.53 9.54 -23.35
CA ASP A 23 4.63 10.50 -23.34
C ASP A 23 4.43 11.61 -22.29
N ALA A 24 3.20 12.02 -22.02
CA ALA A 24 2.88 12.95 -20.95
C ALA A 24 3.15 12.31 -19.57
N MET A 25 2.79 11.05 -19.39
CA MET A 25 3.05 10.31 -18.14
C MET A 25 4.54 10.08 -17.90
N ILE A 26 5.30 9.75 -18.93
CA ILE A 26 6.77 9.60 -18.81
C ILE A 26 7.40 10.94 -18.39
N ARG A 27 6.97 12.07 -18.97
CA ARG A 27 7.45 13.39 -18.55
C ARG A 27 7.07 13.70 -17.10
N TRP A 28 5.83 13.44 -16.72
CA TRP A 28 5.36 13.66 -15.34
C TRP A 28 6.18 12.84 -14.32
N MET A 29 6.49 11.57 -14.63
CA MET A 29 7.34 10.73 -13.80
C MET A 29 8.79 11.24 -13.75
N ALA A 30 9.32 11.70 -14.89
CA ALA A 30 10.67 12.28 -14.96
C ALA A 30 10.78 13.57 -14.13
N ASP A 31 9.77 14.43 -14.15
CA ASP A 31 9.70 15.65 -13.33
C ASP A 31 9.66 15.31 -11.83
N ALA A 32 9.09 14.17 -11.46
CA ALA A 32 9.12 13.62 -10.11
C ALA A 32 10.44 12.87 -9.77
N GLY A 33 11.40 12.86 -10.69
CA GLY A 33 12.73 12.27 -10.50
C GLY A 33 12.82 10.77 -10.83
N TYR A 34 11.78 10.16 -11.38
CA TYR A 34 11.79 8.76 -11.78
C TYR A 34 12.43 8.57 -13.16
N THR A 35 13.05 7.43 -13.38
CA THR A 35 13.69 7.09 -14.66
C THR A 35 13.00 5.86 -15.25
N LEU A 36 12.63 5.91 -16.52
CA LEU A 36 12.09 4.75 -17.25
C LEU A 36 13.15 3.62 -17.25
N THR A 37 12.72 2.39 -16.95
CA THR A 37 13.61 1.21 -16.85
C THR A 37 12.94 -0.03 -17.41
N GLU A 38 13.75 -0.99 -17.84
CA GLU A 38 13.29 -2.34 -18.18
C GLU A 38 13.44 -3.32 -17.00
N SER A 39 14.08 -2.88 -15.91
CA SER A 39 14.27 -3.72 -14.72
C SER A 39 12.93 -3.99 -14.01
N GLU A 40 12.73 -5.22 -13.59
CA GLU A 40 11.60 -5.63 -12.75
C GLU A 40 11.89 -5.40 -11.27
N ASP A 41 13.15 -5.29 -10.90
CA ASP A 41 13.56 -5.13 -9.51
C ASP A 41 13.34 -3.68 -9.04
N ASP A 42 12.61 -3.52 -7.93
CA ASP A 42 12.33 -2.25 -7.26
C ASP A 42 11.74 -1.14 -8.18
N SER A 43 11.03 -1.54 -9.25
CA SER A 43 10.40 -0.58 -10.17
C SER A 43 8.96 -0.27 -9.75
N GLU A 44 8.55 0.99 -10.00
CA GLU A 44 7.14 1.39 -9.96
C GLU A 44 6.50 1.00 -11.29
N ILE A 45 5.35 0.36 -11.22
CA ILE A 45 4.64 -0.11 -12.41
C ILE A 45 3.57 0.91 -12.79
N MET A 46 3.46 1.17 -14.09
CA MET A 46 2.39 1.94 -14.69
C MET A 46 1.73 1.12 -15.80
N TYR A 47 0.42 1.00 -15.74
CA TYR A 47 -0.39 0.43 -16.81
C TYR A 47 -1.12 1.53 -17.55
N LEU A 48 -1.01 1.53 -18.88
CA LEU A 48 -1.87 2.35 -19.75
C LEU A 48 -2.82 1.42 -20.48
N CYS A 49 -4.09 1.73 -20.46
CA CYS A 49 -5.11 0.91 -21.10
C CYS A 49 -6.05 1.76 -21.92
N THR A 50 -6.37 1.32 -23.13
CA THR A 50 -7.39 1.91 -23.97
C THR A 50 -8.19 0.83 -24.69
N SER A 51 -9.41 1.17 -25.08
CA SER A 51 -10.30 0.35 -25.90
C SER A 51 -10.95 1.24 -26.96
N ASP A 52 -11.99 0.76 -27.63
CA ASP A 52 -12.80 1.59 -28.53
C ASP A 52 -13.61 2.69 -27.81
N CYS A 53 -13.48 2.78 -26.48
CA CYS A 53 -14.09 3.84 -25.67
C CYS A 53 -13.40 5.20 -25.86
N GLY A 54 -14.03 6.25 -25.36
CA GLY A 54 -13.53 7.62 -25.43
C GLY A 54 -12.43 7.98 -24.45
N TRP A 55 -11.71 7.00 -23.82
CA TRP A 55 -10.75 7.23 -22.77
C TRP A 55 -9.45 6.42 -22.92
N VAL A 56 -8.36 7.01 -22.48
CA VAL A 56 -7.11 6.30 -22.11
C VAL A 56 -7.02 6.31 -20.60
N SER A 57 -6.92 5.15 -19.99
CA SER A 57 -6.82 4.99 -18.53
C SER A 57 -5.40 4.67 -18.14
N VAL A 58 -4.96 5.23 -17.02
CA VAL A 58 -3.62 5.06 -16.48
C VAL A 58 -3.74 4.69 -15.02
N TYR A 59 -3.19 3.55 -14.67
CA TYR A 59 -2.87 3.17 -13.30
C TYR A 59 -1.37 3.31 -13.07
N CYS A 60 -0.98 3.82 -11.92
CA CYS A 60 0.42 3.85 -11.52
C CYS A 60 0.53 3.75 -10.00
N ASP A 61 1.40 2.87 -9.53
CA ASP A 61 1.73 2.78 -8.11
C ASP A 61 2.25 4.10 -7.53
N ALA A 62 2.82 4.98 -8.37
CA ALA A 62 3.24 6.31 -7.99
C ALA A 62 2.09 7.30 -7.78
N PHE A 63 0.88 6.99 -8.22
CA PHE A 63 -0.26 7.87 -7.97
C PHE A 63 -0.69 7.78 -6.52
N SER A 64 -0.64 8.92 -5.89
CA SER A 64 -1.04 9.09 -4.51
C SER A 64 -2.12 10.16 -4.44
N PHE A 65 -3.36 9.74 -4.42
CA PHE A 65 -4.47 10.67 -4.18
C PHE A 65 -4.67 10.88 -2.67
N GLY A 66 -3.60 11.30 -1.98
CA GLY A 66 -3.62 11.52 -0.54
C GLY A 66 -4.39 12.76 -0.11
N GLY A 67 -4.78 13.61 -1.06
CA GLY A 67 -5.57 14.80 -0.82
C GLY A 67 -6.04 15.47 -2.10
N PRO A 68 -7.04 16.37 -1.99
CA PRO A 68 -7.57 17.11 -3.15
C PRO A 68 -6.50 17.90 -3.90
N GLU A 69 -5.55 18.48 -3.14
CA GLU A 69 -4.50 19.33 -3.71
C GLU A 69 -3.55 18.56 -4.63
N ASP A 70 -3.17 17.35 -4.24
CA ASP A 70 -2.28 16.51 -5.05
C ASP A 70 -2.98 16.02 -6.31
N THR A 71 -4.23 15.57 -6.18
CA THR A 71 -5.06 15.19 -7.31
C THR A 71 -5.28 16.36 -8.28
N GLU A 72 -5.59 17.55 -7.76
CA GLU A 72 -5.78 18.75 -8.58
C GLU A 72 -4.52 19.10 -9.38
N LYS A 73 -3.33 18.97 -8.80
CA LYS A 73 -2.06 19.24 -9.49
C LYS A 73 -1.85 18.29 -10.67
N VAL A 74 -2.02 16.97 -10.44
CA VAL A 74 -1.86 15.97 -11.49
C VAL A 74 -2.86 16.19 -12.62
N LEU A 75 -4.15 16.35 -12.31
CA LEU A 75 -5.19 16.59 -13.30
C LEU A 75 -4.96 17.87 -14.10
N ARG A 76 -4.55 18.94 -13.43
CA ARG A 76 -4.24 20.20 -14.10
C ARG A 76 -3.06 20.05 -15.05
N SER A 77 -1.96 19.46 -14.57
CA SER A 77 -0.76 19.23 -15.37
C SER A 77 -1.05 18.41 -16.63
N LEU A 78 -1.80 17.32 -16.48
CA LEU A 78 -2.16 16.46 -17.61
C LEU A 78 -3.18 17.12 -18.54
N SER A 79 -4.20 17.80 -18.00
CA SER A 79 -5.19 18.51 -18.81
C SER A 79 -4.56 19.62 -19.64
N ASP A 80 -3.61 20.37 -19.06
CA ASP A 80 -2.87 21.44 -19.76
C ASP A 80 -1.93 20.85 -20.83
N ALA A 81 -1.25 19.72 -20.51
CA ALA A 81 -0.33 19.09 -21.47
C ALA A 81 -1.03 18.37 -22.63
N LEU A 82 -2.18 17.79 -22.39
CA LEU A 82 -2.93 16.97 -23.36
C LEU A 82 -4.07 17.73 -24.02
N HIS A 83 -4.40 18.93 -23.55
CA HIS A 83 -5.52 19.74 -23.99
C HIS A 83 -6.84 18.97 -24.04
N THR A 84 -7.09 18.13 -23.03
CA THR A 84 -8.28 17.30 -22.92
C THR A 84 -8.81 17.23 -21.50
N ASP A 85 -10.06 16.78 -21.35
CA ASP A 85 -10.63 16.48 -20.03
C ASP A 85 -9.89 15.30 -19.38
N VAL A 86 -9.55 15.44 -18.11
CA VAL A 86 -8.86 14.40 -17.34
C VAL A 86 -9.65 14.13 -16.07
N MET A 87 -9.94 12.85 -15.80
CA MET A 87 -10.66 12.39 -14.61
C MET A 87 -9.75 11.52 -13.75
N ALA A 88 -9.75 11.77 -12.45
CA ALA A 88 -9.21 10.85 -11.49
C ALA A 88 -10.33 10.06 -10.83
N ALA A 89 -10.07 8.78 -10.58
CA ALA A 89 -10.93 7.89 -9.83
C ALA A 89 -10.11 7.22 -8.72
N ALA A 90 -10.55 7.33 -7.47
CA ALA A 90 -9.90 6.67 -6.35
C ALA A 90 -10.92 5.91 -5.52
N CYS A 91 -10.71 4.60 -5.37
CA CYS A 91 -11.52 3.71 -4.55
C CYS A 91 -10.78 3.34 -3.27
N PHE A 92 -11.50 3.33 -2.18
CA PHE A 92 -10.96 3.02 -0.86
C PHE A 92 -11.79 1.91 -0.20
N ASP A 93 -11.17 0.74 -0.06
CA ASP A 93 -11.71 -0.47 0.59
C ASP A 93 -13.12 -0.86 0.11
N SER A 94 -13.43 -0.63 -1.17
CA SER A 94 -14.76 -0.80 -1.77
C SER A 94 -15.90 -0.01 -1.08
N ASP A 95 -15.62 0.76 -0.04
CA ASP A 95 -16.61 1.53 0.71
C ASP A 95 -16.85 2.91 0.11
N TYR A 96 -15.85 3.47 -0.56
CA TYR A 96 -15.86 4.84 -1.02
C TYR A 96 -15.12 5.02 -2.33
N LEU A 97 -15.79 5.65 -3.30
CA LEU A 97 -15.22 6.06 -4.57
C LEU A 97 -15.29 7.59 -4.70
N PHE A 98 -14.17 8.18 -5.02
CA PHE A 98 -14.02 9.61 -5.30
C PHE A 98 -13.73 9.81 -6.79
N LEU A 99 -14.50 10.68 -7.43
CA LEU A 99 -14.26 11.11 -8.80
C LEU A 99 -13.94 12.60 -8.83
N HIS A 100 -12.90 12.95 -9.56
CA HIS A 100 -12.52 14.33 -9.82
C HIS A 100 -12.23 14.51 -11.33
N LEU A 101 -13.03 15.29 -11.99
CA LEU A 101 -12.89 15.62 -13.42
C LEU A 101 -12.43 17.06 -13.58
N ARG A 102 -11.31 17.25 -14.25
CA ARG A 102 -10.84 18.54 -14.73
C ARG A 102 -11.37 18.80 -16.13
N ASN A 103 -12.13 19.88 -16.32
CA ASN A 103 -12.64 20.31 -17.59
C ASN A 103 -11.64 21.25 -18.27
N THR A 104 -11.10 20.85 -19.42
CA THR A 104 -10.13 21.63 -20.17
C THR A 104 -10.73 22.90 -20.78
N ALA A 105 -11.99 22.85 -21.22
CA ALA A 105 -12.60 23.95 -21.97
C ALA A 105 -12.74 25.25 -21.15
N ASP A 106 -13.02 25.14 -19.84
CA ASP A 106 -13.25 26.28 -18.95
C ASP A 106 -12.38 26.26 -17.68
N GLY A 107 -11.52 25.25 -17.55
CA GLY A 107 -10.65 25.08 -16.40
C GLY A 107 -11.41 24.79 -15.10
N THR A 108 -12.67 24.36 -15.16
CA THR A 108 -13.46 24.04 -13.99
C THR A 108 -13.25 22.59 -13.53
N ASP A 109 -13.53 22.36 -12.26
CA ASP A 109 -13.43 21.04 -11.65
C ASP A 109 -14.81 20.52 -11.27
N ALA A 110 -15.06 19.24 -11.51
CA ALA A 110 -16.26 18.53 -11.12
C ALA A 110 -15.92 17.35 -10.19
N TRP A 111 -16.65 17.21 -9.09
CA TRP A 111 -16.45 16.15 -8.12
C TRP A 111 -17.70 15.32 -7.92
N ALA A 112 -17.53 14.03 -7.68
CA ALA A 112 -18.57 13.15 -7.19
C ALA A 112 -18.01 12.17 -6.14
N ASN A 113 -18.78 11.94 -5.09
CA ASN A 113 -18.48 11.01 -4.03
C ASN A 113 -19.54 9.92 -3.99
N ILE A 114 -19.13 8.67 -4.02
CA ILE A 114 -20.00 7.48 -4.03
C ILE A 114 -19.65 6.63 -2.82
N GLY A 115 -20.64 6.09 -2.16
CA GLY A 115 -20.46 5.22 -1.00
C GLY A 115 -20.20 5.98 0.30
N ARG A 116 -19.68 5.29 1.30
CA ARG A 116 -19.48 5.78 2.66
C ARG A 116 -18.01 6.12 2.90
N ASN A 117 -17.72 7.40 3.03
CA ASN A 117 -16.36 7.86 3.34
C ASN A 117 -15.93 7.42 4.74
N PRO A 118 -14.97 6.49 4.88
CA PRO A 118 -14.51 6.05 6.18
C PRO A 118 -13.71 7.17 6.87
N ALA A 119 -14.12 7.55 8.06
CA ALA A 119 -13.40 8.44 8.98
C ALA A 119 -12.96 9.81 8.42
N GLY A 120 -13.60 10.31 7.34
CA GLY A 120 -13.23 11.61 6.77
C GLY A 120 -11.89 11.63 6.02
N ALA A 121 -11.40 10.46 5.60
CA ALA A 121 -10.10 10.31 4.93
C ALA A 121 -10.01 11.05 3.57
N MET A 122 -11.15 11.34 2.95
CA MET A 122 -11.22 12.04 1.66
C MET A 122 -12.13 13.27 1.75
N PRO A 123 -11.87 14.32 0.97
CA PRO A 123 -12.71 15.52 1.01
C PRO A 123 -14.10 15.21 0.49
N ARG A 124 -15.12 15.62 1.23
CA ARG A 124 -16.52 15.56 0.80
C ARG A 124 -16.85 16.72 -0.12
N ARG A 125 -16.29 16.70 -1.33
CA ARG A 125 -16.64 17.67 -2.37
C ARG A 125 -17.53 16.97 -3.40
N THR A 126 -18.74 17.41 -3.54
CA THR A 126 -19.68 16.95 -4.58
C THR A 126 -20.23 18.15 -5.30
N ASN A 127 -20.00 18.23 -6.61
CA ASN A 127 -20.50 19.26 -7.47
C ASN A 127 -21.12 18.62 -8.73
N LEU A 128 -22.29 18.00 -8.56
CA LEU A 128 -22.92 17.25 -9.65
C LEU A 128 -23.37 18.13 -10.82
N ALA A 129 -23.61 19.43 -10.58
CA ALA A 129 -23.98 20.34 -11.65
C ALA A 129 -22.88 20.50 -12.73
N ALA A 130 -21.61 20.40 -12.31
CA ALA A 130 -20.48 20.53 -13.21
C ALA A 130 -20.32 19.33 -14.18
N TRP A 131 -21.02 18.23 -13.93
CA TRP A 131 -21.03 17.04 -14.79
C TRP A 131 -22.00 17.13 -15.97
N LYS A 132 -22.86 18.19 -16.04
CA LYS A 132 -23.99 18.28 -16.97
C LYS A 132 -23.65 17.99 -18.44
N ASN A 133 -22.51 18.46 -18.92
CA ASN A 133 -22.10 18.29 -20.31
C ASN A 133 -20.95 17.28 -20.48
N LYS A 134 -20.68 16.49 -19.43
CA LYS A 134 -19.55 15.55 -19.36
C LYS A 134 -19.98 14.09 -19.39
N VAL A 135 -21.26 13.86 -19.21
CA VAL A 135 -21.89 12.53 -19.19
C VAL A 135 -23.06 12.50 -20.17
N ALA A 136 -23.37 11.31 -20.68
CA ALA A 136 -24.42 11.14 -21.72
C ALA A 136 -25.82 11.52 -21.18
N ASP A 137 -26.13 11.20 -19.93
CA ASP A 137 -27.36 11.57 -19.25
C ASP A 137 -27.05 12.03 -17.82
N HIS A 138 -27.23 13.33 -17.60
CA HIS A 138 -26.91 13.97 -16.34
C HIS A 138 -27.83 13.57 -15.18
N GLU A 139 -29.12 13.36 -15.44
CA GLU A 139 -30.07 12.96 -14.39
C GLU A 139 -29.86 11.50 -13.98
N ALA A 140 -29.60 10.61 -14.96
CA ALA A 140 -29.22 9.23 -14.68
C ALA A 140 -27.91 9.16 -13.90
N PHE A 141 -26.90 9.97 -14.26
CA PHE A 141 -25.64 10.05 -13.53
C PHE A 141 -25.85 10.51 -12.08
N LYS A 142 -26.64 11.57 -11.85
CA LYS A 142 -26.97 12.03 -10.48
C LYS A 142 -27.69 10.96 -9.68
N ALA A 143 -28.61 10.23 -10.29
CA ALA A 143 -29.31 9.12 -9.65
C ALA A 143 -28.32 8.00 -9.27
N ALA A 144 -27.41 7.64 -10.16
CA ALA A 144 -26.36 6.63 -9.90
C ALA A 144 -25.44 7.04 -8.73
N VAL A 145 -24.99 8.31 -8.68
CA VAL A 145 -24.15 8.82 -7.57
C VAL A 145 -24.89 8.75 -6.23
N ARG A 146 -26.18 9.01 -6.21
CA ARG A 146 -26.99 9.05 -4.99
C ARG A 146 -27.50 7.66 -4.53
N SER A 147 -27.48 6.68 -5.41
CA SER A 147 -27.94 5.33 -5.09
C SER A 147 -27.00 4.66 -4.08
N ALA A 148 -27.58 3.91 -3.14
CA ALA A 148 -26.80 3.08 -2.24
C ALA A 148 -26.07 1.98 -3.03
N LYS A 149 -24.82 1.74 -2.73
CA LYS A 149 -23.97 0.69 -3.29
C LYS A 149 -23.58 -0.28 -2.21
N VAL A 150 -23.44 -1.56 -2.56
CA VAL A 150 -22.79 -2.56 -1.70
C VAL A 150 -21.29 -2.31 -1.74
N PHE A 151 -20.76 -2.13 -2.97
CA PHE A 151 -19.39 -1.74 -3.22
C PHE A 151 -19.38 -0.45 -4.04
N ALA A 152 -18.51 0.49 -3.69
CA ALA A 152 -18.49 1.80 -4.34
C ALA A 152 -18.09 1.72 -5.82
N GLU A 153 -17.22 0.79 -6.19
CA GLU A 153 -16.79 0.53 -7.57
C GLU A 153 -17.91 0.00 -8.47
N ASP A 154 -18.97 -0.58 -7.93
CA ASP A 154 -20.17 -0.97 -8.70
C ASP A 154 -20.81 0.21 -9.44
N PHE A 155 -20.48 1.43 -9.00
CA PHE A 155 -20.85 2.64 -9.72
C PHE A 155 -20.41 2.62 -11.18
N PHE A 156 -19.20 2.16 -11.48
CA PHE A 156 -18.70 2.12 -12.84
C PHE A 156 -19.48 1.15 -13.72
N SER A 157 -19.83 -0.04 -13.21
CA SER A 157 -20.63 -1.00 -13.97
C SER A 157 -22.02 -0.46 -14.32
N GLN A 158 -22.58 0.44 -13.48
CA GLN A 158 -23.88 1.08 -13.70
C GLN A 158 -23.78 2.32 -14.59
N THR A 159 -22.61 2.89 -14.77
CA THR A 159 -22.40 4.16 -15.47
C THR A 159 -21.50 4.06 -16.70
N GLU A 160 -21.13 2.86 -17.13
CA GLU A 160 -20.30 2.65 -18.33
C GLU A 160 -20.82 3.45 -19.53
N ALA A 161 -22.11 3.29 -19.85
CA ALA A 161 -22.73 4.01 -20.98
C ALA A 161 -22.82 5.52 -20.75
N LEU A 162 -22.93 5.97 -19.49
CA LEU A 162 -23.04 7.39 -19.15
C LEU A 162 -21.70 8.10 -19.25
N LEU A 163 -20.63 7.44 -18.82
CA LEU A 163 -19.27 7.96 -18.86
C LEU A 163 -18.55 7.63 -20.18
N GLY A 164 -19.03 6.62 -20.90
CA GLY A 164 -18.33 6.03 -22.05
C GLY A 164 -17.01 5.37 -21.62
N LEU A 165 -16.95 4.83 -20.39
CA LEU A 165 -15.77 4.22 -19.79
C LEU A 165 -16.12 2.82 -19.29
N PRO A 166 -15.58 1.74 -19.90
CA PRO A 166 -15.83 0.37 -19.48
C PRO A 166 -15.36 0.09 -18.03
N TYR A 167 -16.12 -0.71 -17.30
CA TYR A 167 -15.80 -1.07 -15.91
C TYR A 167 -14.39 -1.60 -15.76
N ALA A 168 -13.98 -2.55 -16.60
CA ALA A 168 -12.65 -3.14 -16.56
C ALA A 168 -11.52 -2.11 -16.75
N GLN A 169 -11.78 -1.03 -17.52
CA GLN A 169 -10.83 0.04 -17.74
C GLN A 169 -10.91 1.11 -16.65
N ALA A 170 -12.06 1.25 -15.98
CA ALA A 170 -12.30 2.24 -14.94
C ALA A 170 -11.72 1.83 -13.57
N CYS A 171 -11.42 0.54 -13.38
CA CYS A 171 -10.96 -0.03 -12.11
C CYS A 171 -9.61 -0.74 -12.29
N LEU A 172 -8.66 -0.09 -12.98
CA LEU A 172 -7.32 -0.64 -13.11
C LEU A 172 -6.65 -0.76 -11.73
N CYS A 173 -5.96 -1.86 -11.50
CA CYS A 173 -5.19 -2.07 -10.28
C CYS A 173 -3.97 -2.95 -10.56
N ASP A 174 -3.11 -3.09 -9.57
CA ASP A 174 -1.86 -3.84 -9.65
C ASP A 174 -2.03 -5.37 -9.56
N GLU A 175 -3.26 -5.86 -9.59
CA GLU A 175 -3.51 -7.31 -9.64
C GLU A 175 -3.41 -7.78 -11.10
N PRO A 176 -2.50 -8.70 -11.42
CA PRO A 176 -2.25 -9.15 -12.80
C PRO A 176 -3.49 -9.67 -13.53
N ASP A 177 -4.45 -10.21 -12.77
CA ASP A 177 -5.69 -10.78 -13.31
C ASP A 177 -6.76 -9.72 -13.62
N ILE A 178 -6.54 -8.45 -13.22
CA ILE A 178 -7.51 -7.36 -13.38
C ILE A 178 -7.07 -6.36 -14.45
N VAL A 179 -5.83 -6.42 -14.92
CA VAL A 179 -5.40 -5.62 -16.07
C VAL A 179 -6.17 -6.09 -17.30
N PRO A 180 -6.98 -5.23 -17.94
CA PRO A 180 -7.78 -5.64 -19.08
C PRO A 180 -6.91 -6.26 -20.16
N SER A 181 -7.19 -7.51 -20.47
CA SER A 181 -6.51 -8.28 -21.51
C SER A 181 -7.58 -8.98 -22.38
N GLY A 182 -7.42 -8.96 -23.69
CA GLY A 182 -8.33 -9.63 -24.61
C GLY A 182 -8.80 -8.74 -25.77
N GLU A 183 -9.75 -9.24 -26.55
CA GLU A 183 -10.28 -8.51 -27.71
C GLU A 183 -10.84 -7.14 -27.30
N GLY A 184 -10.35 -6.08 -27.96
CA GLY A 184 -10.83 -4.72 -27.77
C GLY A 184 -10.04 -3.86 -26.79
N PHE A 185 -9.08 -4.43 -26.01
CA PHE A 185 -8.20 -3.64 -25.15
C PHE A 185 -6.77 -3.64 -25.68
N VAL A 186 -6.16 -2.45 -25.63
CA VAL A 186 -4.72 -2.27 -25.82
C VAL A 186 -4.14 -1.84 -24.49
N THR A 187 -3.26 -2.65 -23.92
CA THR A 187 -2.61 -2.37 -22.63
C THR A 187 -1.11 -2.31 -22.83
N GLU A 188 -0.49 -1.28 -22.27
CA GLU A 188 0.95 -1.08 -22.25
C GLU A 188 1.43 -1.01 -20.80
N THR A 189 2.57 -1.61 -20.49
CA THR A 189 3.21 -1.58 -19.18
C THR A 189 4.49 -0.79 -19.26
N LEU A 190 4.63 0.21 -18.41
CA LEU A 190 5.85 0.97 -18.21
C LEU A 190 6.38 0.70 -16.81
N ARG A 191 7.71 0.74 -16.67
CA ARG A 191 8.39 0.57 -15.38
C ARG A 191 9.29 1.77 -15.13
N PHE A 192 9.30 2.24 -13.91
CA PHE A 192 10.08 3.40 -13.52
C PHE A 192 10.91 3.09 -12.29
N GLN A 193 12.18 3.37 -12.37
CA GLN A 193 13.10 3.31 -11.24
C GLN A 193 12.99 4.61 -10.44
N ARG A 194 12.89 4.47 -9.11
CA ARG A 194 12.92 5.63 -8.21
C ARG A 194 14.25 6.36 -8.27
N PRO A 195 14.25 7.69 -8.05
CA PRO A 195 15.48 8.40 -7.82
C PRO A 195 16.19 7.78 -6.61
N ALA A 196 17.49 7.52 -6.76
CA ALA A 196 18.29 7.07 -5.64
C ALA A 196 18.22 8.12 -4.53
N SER A 197 17.74 7.75 -3.35
CA SER A 197 17.72 8.64 -2.21
C SER A 197 19.17 9.02 -1.85
N ALA A 198 19.50 10.29 -2.02
CA ALA A 198 20.82 10.83 -1.63
C ALA A 198 20.97 10.98 -0.10
N ALA A 199 20.00 10.56 0.68
CA ALA A 199 20.07 10.60 2.12
C ALA A 199 20.98 9.50 2.67
N ALA A 200 21.75 9.82 3.71
CA ALA A 200 22.50 8.81 4.45
C ALA A 200 21.57 7.66 4.87
N PRO A 201 22.06 6.41 4.85
CA PRO A 201 21.22 5.26 5.19
C PRO A 201 20.61 5.45 6.59
N GLU A 202 19.29 5.61 6.62
CA GLU A 202 18.53 5.75 7.86
C GLU A 202 18.55 4.42 8.61
N GLU A 203 18.63 4.47 9.95
CA GLU A 203 18.55 3.25 10.75
C GLU A 203 17.13 2.66 10.68
N PRO A 204 17.00 1.31 10.68
CA PRO A 204 15.69 0.66 10.76
C PRO A 204 14.95 1.05 12.04
N LYS A 205 13.66 1.33 11.90
CA LYS A 205 12.77 1.66 13.02
C LYS A 205 11.49 0.85 12.90
N LEU A 206 11.26 -0.08 13.81
CA LEU A 206 10.14 -1.00 13.76
C LEU A 206 9.00 -0.55 14.67
N ASP A 207 7.81 -0.46 14.08
CA ASP A 207 6.57 -0.19 14.79
C ASP A 207 5.64 -1.39 14.76
N ILE A 208 4.96 -1.66 15.87
CA ILE A 208 3.91 -2.66 15.96
C ILE A 208 2.62 -2.02 15.44
N CYS A 209 2.06 -2.61 14.37
CA CYS A 209 0.87 -2.09 13.73
C CYS A 209 -0.42 -2.68 14.29
N ILE A 210 -0.45 -4.00 14.47
CA ILE A 210 -1.64 -4.74 14.90
C ILE A 210 -1.19 -5.96 15.71
N SER A 211 -1.88 -6.21 16.82
CA SER A 211 -1.79 -7.49 17.53
C SER A 211 -3.12 -8.23 17.38
N THR A 212 -3.08 -9.48 16.93
CA THR A 212 -4.27 -10.30 16.76
C THR A 212 -4.27 -11.48 17.74
N GLY A 213 -5.42 -11.74 18.31
CA GLY A 213 -5.66 -12.84 19.24
C GLY A 213 -5.74 -12.40 20.71
N ASN A 214 -6.44 -13.18 21.51
CA ASN A 214 -6.51 -12.96 22.96
C ASN A 214 -5.20 -13.44 23.60
N ILE A 215 -4.41 -12.50 24.10
CA ILE A 215 -3.11 -12.77 24.74
C ILE A 215 -3.25 -13.71 25.95
N HIS A 216 -4.42 -13.73 26.58
CA HIS A 216 -4.69 -14.53 27.76
C HIS A 216 -5.01 -16.01 27.48
N GLN A 217 -5.08 -16.44 26.22
CA GLN A 217 -5.30 -17.85 25.88
C GLN A 217 -3.96 -18.56 25.61
N MET A 218 -3.58 -19.47 26.48
CA MET A 218 -2.43 -20.35 26.28
C MET A 218 -2.71 -21.44 25.25
N GLY A 219 -1.65 -21.97 24.61
CA GLY A 219 -1.76 -23.01 23.61
C GLY A 219 -2.35 -22.55 22.26
N VAL A 220 -2.81 -21.31 22.13
CA VAL A 220 -3.39 -20.77 20.89
C VAL A 220 -2.38 -19.87 20.19
N PRO A 221 -2.16 -20.04 18.87
CA PRO A 221 -1.25 -19.19 18.11
C PRO A 221 -1.63 -17.72 18.16
N LYS A 222 -0.66 -16.87 18.39
CA LYS A 222 -0.76 -15.41 18.38
C LYS A 222 -0.04 -14.84 17.17
N SER A 223 -0.45 -13.68 16.72
CA SER A 223 0.22 -12.96 15.63
C SER A 223 0.39 -11.48 16.00
N ILE A 224 1.59 -10.97 15.81
CA ILE A 224 1.90 -9.55 15.98
C ILE A 224 2.46 -9.03 14.67
N TYR A 225 1.87 -7.99 14.14
CA TYR A 225 2.26 -7.35 12.90
C TYR A 225 3.18 -6.18 13.18
N ALA A 226 4.18 -6.00 12.33
CA ALA A 226 5.09 -4.89 12.38
C ALA A 226 5.40 -4.35 10.98
N VAL A 227 5.76 -3.07 10.91
CA VAL A 227 6.24 -2.40 9.71
C VAL A 227 7.53 -1.65 10.00
N ASN A 228 8.42 -1.56 9.03
CA ASN A 228 9.61 -0.74 9.16
C ASN A 228 9.31 0.71 8.73
N ARG A 229 9.60 1.63 9.63
CA ARG A 229 9.50 3.08 9.40
C ARG A 229 10.86 3.76 9.27
N GLY A 230 11.90 3.01 9.05
CA GLY A 230 13.27 3.48 8.87
C GLY A 230 13.92 2.88 7.63
N GLY A 231 15.23 2.93 7.58
CA GLY A 231 16.02 2.39 6.48
C GLY A 231 15.93 0.87 6.35
N ALA A 232 16.31 0.35 5.18
CA ALA A 232 16.40 -1.08 4.94
C ALA A 232 17.44 -1.74 5.83
N SER A 233 17.22 -3.01 6.18
CA SER A 233 18.18 -3.80 6.93
C SER A 233 18.17 -5.25 6.48
N ARG A 234 19.27 -5.94 6.77
CA ARG A 234 19.36 -7.39 6.61
C ARG A 234 19.43 -8.05 7.97
N GLY A 235 18.54 -8.98 8.19
CA GLY A 235 18.41 -9.70 9.44
C GLY A 235 17.46 -9.04 10.43
N LEU A 236 16.74 -9.87 11.14
CA LEU A 236 15.82 -9.52 12.21
C LEU A 236 15.96 -10.50 13.35
N ALA A 237 16.11 -10.00 14.57
CA ALA A 237 15.95 -10.79 15.77
C ALA A 237 14.60 -10.49 16.42
N ILE A 238 14.08 -11.48 17.14
CA ILE A 238 12.81 -11.39 17.85
C ILE A 238 13.06 -11.91 19.26
N ALA A 239 12.69 -11.10 20.24
CA ALA A 239 12.76 -11.50 21.64
C ALA A 239 11.37 -11.42 22.30
N PHE A 240 11.11 -12.33 23.19
CA PHE A 240 9.88 -12.41 23.98
C PHE A 240 10.23 -12.27 25.45
N SER A 241 9.64 -11.30 26.11
CA SER A 241 9.79 -11.05 27.55
C SER A 241 8.43 -10.89 28.23
N GLY A 242 8.43 -10.70 29.50
CA GLY A 242 7.26 -10.50 30.35
C GLY A 242 7.38 -11.30 31.65
N ASP A 243 6.67 -10.89 32.69
CA ASP A 243 6.84 -11.40 34.03
C ASP A 243 6.88 -12.95 34.11
N TYR A 244 5.93 -13.62 33.47
CA TYR A 244 5.88 -15.10 33.52
C TYR A 244 6.85 -15.78 32.55
N VAL A 245 7.27 -15.10 31.49
CA VAL A 245 8.34 -15.56 30.59
C VAL A 245 9.67 -15.50 31.34
N GLU A 246 9.92 -14.39 32.01
CA GLU A 246 11.14 -14.13 32.78
C GLU A 246 11.34 -15.10 33.96
N HIS A 247 10.26 -15.63 34.53
CA HIS A 247 10.24 -16.60 35.58
C HIS A 247 10.00 -18.06 35.12
N GLU A 248 10.10 -18.34 33.84
CA GLU A 248 9.94 -19.67 33.22
C GLU A 248 8.55 -20.31 33.33
N GLU A 249 7.54 -19.55 33.66
CA GLU A 249 6.19 -20.07 33.81
C GLU A 249 5.45 -20.15 32.45
N ILE A 250 5.91 -19.40 31.47
CA ILE A 250 5.43 -19.43 30.08
C ILE A 250 6.60 -19.71 29.14
N ARG A 251 6.41 -20.69 28.26
CA ARG A 251 7.32 -21.01 27.17
C ARG A 251 6.74 -20.45 25.85
N ILE A 252 7.64 -20.06 24.94
CA ILE A 252 7.29 -19.62 23.61
C ILE A 252 7.67 -20.71 22.61
N GLU A 253 6.69 -21.20 21.87
CA GLU A 253 6.83 -22.30 20.92
C GLU A 253 6.30 -21.91 19.53
N ASN A 254 6.67 -22.71 18.51
CA ASN A 254 6.15 -22.58 17.14
C ASN A 254 6.30 -21.17 16.53
N VAL A 255 7.45 -20.54 16.76
CA VAL A 255 7.70 -19.19 16.24
C VAL A 255 7.91 -19.25 14.74
N LYS A 256 7.19 -18.38 14.01
CA LYS A 256 7.31 -18.20 12.57
C LYS A 256 7.34 -16.72 12.26
N LEU A 257 8.28 -16.32 11.42
CA LEU A 257 8.30 -15.01 10.80
C LEU A 257 7.61 -15.14 9.44
N GLU A 258 6.52 -14.43 9.24
CA GLU A 258 5.73 -14.48 8.01
C GLU A 258 5.72 -13.09 7.36
N TYR A 259 5.90 -13.05 6.03
CA TYR A 259 5.99 -11.81 5.26
C TYR A 259 5.49 -12.03 3.83
N GLY A 260 4.94 -10.98 3.26
CA GLY A 260 4.38 -11.00 1.91
C GLY A 260 4.85 -9.83 1.05
N PHE A 261 6.10 -9.34 1.25
CA PHE A 261 6.61 -8.19 0.52
C PHE A 261 6.49 -8.40 -0.99
N ASP A 262 5.65 -7.60 -1.63
CA ASP A 262 5.45 -7.56 -3.08
C ASP A 262 5.15 -8.93 -3.73
N ARG A 263 4.58 -9.87 -2.96
CA ARG A 263 4.23 -11.23 -3.41
C ARG A 263 2.75 -11.51 -3.19
N PRO A 264 2.14 -12.34 -4.06
CA PRO A 264 0.74 -12.73 -3.91
C PRO A 264 0.47 -13.64 -2.70
N SER A 265 1.51 -14.25 -2.13
CA SER A 265 1.38 -15.16 -1.00
C SER A 265 2.43 -14.88 0.08
N TRP A 266 2.04 -15.06 1.33
CA TRP A 266 2.93 -14.95 2.47
C TRP A 266 3.98 -16.07 2.48
N SER A 267 5.24 -15.69 2.60
CA SER A 267 6.35 -16.61 2.90
C SER A 267 6.48 -16.80 4.40
N SER A 268 6.94 -17.96 4.84
CA SER A 268 7.10 -18.28 6.27
C SER A 268 8.49 -18.82 6.54
N ILE A 269 9.15 -18.26 7.52
CA ILE A 269 10.43 -18.72 8.04
C ILE A 269 10.19 -19.28 9.45
N PRO A 270 10.30 -20.59 9.65
CA PRO A 270 10.27 -21.16 11.00
C PRO A 270 11.51 -20.73 11.78
N LEU A 271 11.30 -20.31 13.02
CA LEU A 271 12.36 -19.87 13.92
C LEU A 271 12.38 -20.76 15.17
N ALA A 272 13.56 -21.10 15.63
CA ALA A 272 13.75 -21.85 16.88
C ALA A 272 14.03 -20.85 18.01
N PRO A 273 13.09 -20.62 18.94
CA PRO A 273 13.33 -19.75 20.06
C PRO A 273 14.26 -20.42 21.07
N GLU A 274 15.34 -19.74 21.38
CA GLU A 274 16.30 -20.14 22.41
C GLU A 274 16.01 -19.36 23.69
N LYS A 275 16.05 -20.04 24.80
CA LYS A 275 15.96 -19.42 26.10
C LYS A 275 17.33 -18.84 26.46
N ARG A 276 17.38 -17.55 26.73
CA ARG A 276 18.61 -16.83 27.11
C ARG A 276 18.41 -16.16 28.48
N GLN A 277 19.45 -16.16 29.27
CA GLN A 277 19.44 -15.46 30.55
C GLN A 277 19.89 -14.00 30.33
N THR A 278 19.22 -13.10 31.00
CA THR A 278 19.57 -11.67 31.04
C THR A 278 20.60 -11.39 32.13
N MET A 279 21.24 -10.24 32.10
CA MET A 279 22.26 -9.85 33.07
C MET A 279 21.74 -9.77 34.52
N ASP A 280 20.44 -9.54 34.69
CA ASP A 280 19.76 -9.51 35.99
C ASP A 280 19.18 -10.86 36.41
N GLY A 281 19.54 -11.97 35.72
CA GLY A 281 19.17 -13.32 36.04
C GLY A 281 17.81 -13.78 35.56
N ARG A 282 17.08 -12.95 34.80
CA ARG A 282 15.81 -13.30 34.22
C ARG A 282 15.99 -14.07 32.91
N TYR A 283 14.91 -14.55 32.32
CA TYR A 283 14.94 -15.26 31.06
C TYR A 283 14.14 -14.52 29.97
N VAL A 284 14.60 -14.66 28.73
CA VAL A 284 13.89 -14.25 27.53
C VAL A 284 13.96 -15.37 26.49
N TYR A 285 12.96 -15.51 25.65
CA TYR A 285 13.07 -16.33 24.46
C TYR A 285 13.54 -15.47 23.30
N TYR A 286 14.53 -15.95 22.57
CA TYR A 286 15.21 -15.23 21.52
C TYR A 286 15.36 -16.09 20.26
N CYS A 287 15.14 -15.51 19.10
CA CYS A 287 15.39 -16.17 17.82
C CYS A 287 15.81 -15.15 16.76
N GLU A 288 16.53 -15.63 15.74
CA GLU A 288 17.06 -14.79 14.66
C GLU A 288 16.62 -15.28 13.28
N ALA A 289 16.40 -14.32 12.39
CA ALA A 289 16.23 -14.49 10.96
C ALA A 289 17.32 -13.68 10.22
N PRO A 290 18.59 -14.15 10.18
CA PRO A 290 19.72 -13.35 9.74
C PRO A 290 19.68 -13.00 8.24
N ASN A 291 18.95 -13.78 7.46
CA ASN A 291 18.78 -13.55 6.01
C ASN A 291 17.48 -12.84 5.64
N PHE A 292 16.67 -12.48 6.64
CA PHE A 292 15.45 -11.73 6.38
C PHE A 292 15.78 -10.33 5.89
N LYS A 293 15.29 -9.97 4.73
CA LYS A 293 15.44 -8.63 4.17
C LYS A 293 14.31 -7.75 4.69
N LEU A 294 14.65 -6.82 5.57
CA LEU A 294 13.70 -5.84 6.08
C LEU A 294 13.64 -4.69 5.07
N PRO A 295 12.49 -4.45 4.40
CA PRO A 295 12.36 -3.35 3.44
C PRO A 295 12.53 -2.01 4.15
N GLU A 296 12.96 -1.01 3.43
CA GLU A 296 12.97 0.37 3.92
C GLU A 296 11.55 0.88 4.18
N LYS A 297 11.44 1.99 4.89
CA LYS A 297 10.16 2.67 5.11
C LYS A 297 9.48 3.01 3.79
N VAL A 298 8.17 3.06 3.84
CA VAL A 298 7.40 3.64 2.74
C VAL A 298 7.65 5.15 2.72
N ASP A 299 7.84 5.71 1.55
CA ASP A 299 8.09 7.13 1.37
C ASP A 299 6.98 7.96 2.03
N GLU A 300 7.36 8.89 2.89
CA GLU A 300 6.44 9.75 3.64
C GLU A 300 5.75 10.79 2.75
N ASN A 301 6.33 11.08 1.59
CA ASN A 301 5.76 11.99 0.59
C ASN A 301 4.63 11.36 -0.23
N LEU A 302 4.43 10.05 -0.10
CA LEU A 302 3.28 9.38 -0.70
C LEU A 302 2.00 9.80 0.02
N GLY A 303 0.92 9.96 -0.73
CA GLY A 303 -0.38 10.20 -0.14
C GLY A 303 -0.82 9.10 0.83
N ALA A 304 -1.64 9.48 1.78
CA ALA A 304 -1.99 8.64 2.93
C ALA A 304 -2.49 7.24 2.54
N MET A 305 -3.32 7.13 1.50
CA MET A 305 -3.86 5.83 1.04
C MET A 305 -2.79 4.91 0.48
N ARG A 306 -1.93 5.43 -0.41
CA ARG A 306 -0.86 4.65 -1.00
C ARG A 306 0.13 4.22 0.07
N ARG A 307 0.51 5.13 0.96
CA ARG A 307 1.37 4.80 2.09
C ARG A 307 0.79 3.68 2.92
N ALA A 308 -0.51 3.74 3.28
CA ALA A 308 -1.18 2.68 4.03
C ALA A 308 -1.19 1.34 3.28
N LYS A 309 -1.50 1.33 1.97
CA LYS A 309 -1.46 0.12 1.13
C LYS A 309 -0.06 -0.49 1.08
N LEU A 310 0.98 0.33 0.87
CA LEU A 310 2.36 -0.14 0.83
C LEU A 310 2.87 -0.57 2.21
N GLU A 311 2.47 0.10 3.28
CA GLU A 311 2.79 -0.33 4.65
C GLU A 311 2.18 -1.72 4.95
N ILE A 312 0.95 -1.97 4.51
CA ILE A 312 0.31 -3.30 4.62
C ILE A 312 1.08 -4.33 3.79
N LYS A 313 1.41 -4.03 2.53
CA LYS A 313 2.21 -4.92 1.67
C LYS A 313 3.63 -5.18 2.23
N ARG A 314 4.25 -4.20 2.86
CA ARG A 314 5.58 -4.29 3.46
C ARG A 314 5.55 -4.71 4.93
N SER A 315 4.38 -4.97 5.49
CA SER A 315 4.27 -5.51 6.84
C SER A 315 4.73 -6.97 6.89
N PHE A 316 5.22 -7.35 8.04
CA PHE A 316 5.50 -8.72 8.38
C PHE A 316 4.85 -9.05 9.72
N ARG A 317 4.73 -10.32 10.04
CA ARG A 317 4.20 -10.72 11.33
C ARG A 317 5.02 -11.83 11.95
N VAL A 318 5.06 -11.83 13.26
CA VAL A 318 5.54 -12.95 14.02
C VAL A 318 4.35 -13.73 14.56
N ARG A 319 4.31 -15.01 14.26
CA ARG A 319 3.34 -15.94 14.82
C ARG A 319 4.03 -16.86 15.81
N PHE A 320 3.46 -17.04 17.00
CA PHE A 320 4.01 -17.84 18.07
C PHE A 320 2.91 -18.45 18.93
N THR A 321 3.24 -19.47 19.70
CA THR A 321 2.30 -20.12 20.63
C THR A 321 2.86 -20.01 22.05
N PRO A 322 2.22 -19.24 22.93
CA PRO A 322 2.57 -19.26 24.35
C PRO A 322 2.02 -20.54 25.00
N VAL A 323 2.86 -21.23 25.75
CA VAL A 323 2.53 -22.49 26.44
C VAL A 323 2.86 -22.37 27.94
N GLY A 324 1.87 -22.58 28.78
CA GLY A 324 2.00 -22.45 30.23
C GLY A 324 0.66 -22.59 30.94
N ASP A 325 0.64 -22.25 32.19
CA ASP A 325 -0.60 -22.24 32.98
C ASP A 325 -1.48 -21.06 32.59
N ALA A 326 -2.71 -21.33 32.22
CA ALA A 326 -3.67 -20.31 31.80
C ALA A 326 -3.99 -19.27 32.88
N GLU A 327 -3.90 -19.65 34.16
CA GLU A 327 -4.12 -18.72 35.27
C GLU A 327 -2.99 -17.71 35.44
N LYS A 328 -1.84 -17.96 34.80
CA LYS A 328 -0.62 -17.15 34.87
C LYS A 328 -0.37 -16.37 33.56
N ALA A 329 -1.41 -16.15 32.75
CA ALA A 329 -1.34 -15.42 31.50
C ALA A 329 -1.08 -13.92 31.74
N GLY A 330 0.16 -13.57 32.02
CA GLY A 330 0.65 -12.19 32.06
C GLY A 330 0.82 -11.60 30.66
N SER A 331 1.25 -10.34 30.59
CA SER A 331 1.60 -9.69 29.34
C SER A 331 2.88 -10.27 28.75
N ILE A 332 2.84 -10.72 27.50
CA ILE A 332 4.02 -11.09 26.73
C ILE A 332 4.38 -9.90 25.85
N THR A 333 5.59 -9.38 26.00
CA THR A 333 6.12 -8.31 25.15
C THR A 333 6.96 -8.93 24.05
N VAL A 334 6.69 -8.57 22.81
CA VAL A 334 7.47 -8.98 21.64
C VAL A 334 8.32 -7.82 21.17
N HIS A 335 9.61 -8.05 21.10
CA HIS A 335 10.60 -7.08 20.68
C HIS A 335 11.13 -7.47 19.30
N PHE A 336 11.10 -6.53 18.35
CA PHE A 336 11.70 -6.68 17.03
C PHE A 336 13.01 -5.90 16.99
N ILE A 337 14.10 -6.56 16.65
CA ILE A 337 15.45 -6.02 16.73
C ILE A 337 16.11 -6.19 15.35
N PRO A 338 16.27 -5.10 14.57
CA PRO A 338 17.01 -5.18 13.32
C PRO A 338 18.46 -5.58 13.57
N LEU A 339 18.95 -6.54 12.78
CA LEU A 339 20.35 -6.95 12.82
C LEU A 339 21.14 -6.07 11.85
N LYS A 340 22.19 -5.39 12.33
CA LYS A 340 23.12 -4.70 11.43
C LYS A 340 24.04 -5.74 10.79
N ALA A 341 23.93 -5.94 9.49
CA ALA A 341 24.91 -6.69 8.74
C ALA A 341 26.19 -5.87 8.62
N THR A 342 27.14 -6.08 9.51
CA THR A 342 28.53 -5.66 9.26
C THR A 342 29.16 -6.71 8.33
N PRO A 343 29.72 -6.35 7.18
CA PRO A 343 30.42 -7.32 6.35
C PRO A 343 31.52 -8.00 7.18
N GLY A 344 31.38 -9.29 7.43
CA GLY A 344 32.40 -10.14 8.02
C GLY A 344 32.34 -10.43 9.52
N LYS A 345 31.45 -9.81 10.29
CA LYS A 345 31.19 -10.20 11.69
C LYS A 345 29.72 -9.92 12.03
N GLY A 346 28.96 -10.95 12.32
CA GLY A 346 27.58 -10.81 12.79
C GLY A 346 27.50 -10.16 14.16
N GLN A 347 27.77 -8.87 14.24
CA GLN A 347 27.52 -8.11 15.47
C GLN A 347 26.12 -7.50 15.39
N CYS A 348 25.22 -8.04 16.20
CA CYS A 348 23.96 -7.39 16.53
C CYS A 348 24.25 -6.05 17.18
N VAL A 349 23.82 -4.97 16.55
CA VAL A 349 23.71 -3.69 17.26
C VAL A 349 22.34 -3.65 17.91
N TRP A 350 22.31 -3.93 19.18
CA TRP A 350 21.14 -4.00 20.02
C TRP A 350 20.65 -2.58 20.34
N ASN A 351 19.44 -2.23 19.90
CA ASN A 351 18.74 -1.10 20.50
C ASN A 351 18.18 -1.56 21.87
N ALA A 352 18.10 -0.70 22.83
CA ALA A 352 17.46 -0.78 24.15
C ALA A 352 17.48 -2.12 24.94
N LEU A 353 17.44 -3.27 24.28
CA LEU A 353 17.50 -4.61 24.91
C LEU A 353 18.92 -5.07 25.21
N THR A 354 19.96 -4.43 24.70
CA THR A 354 21.36 -4.74 25.04
C THR A 354 21.69 -4.57 26.52
N ARG A 355 20.84 -3.90 27.27
CA ARG A 355 20.96 -3.82 28.72
C ARG A 355 20.62 -5.13 29.43
N TYR A 356 19.98 -6.07 28.75
CA TYR A 356 19.34 -7.23 29.38
C TYR A 356 19.83 -8.57 28.85
N ILE A 357 20.54 -8.63 27.73
CA ILE A 357 21.00 -9.89 27.15
C ILE A 357 22.52 -9.96 27.24
N ILE A 358 23.04 -11.01 27.88
CA ILE A 358 24.47 -11.26 27.96
C ILE A 358 24.96 -11.63 26.56
N PRO A 359 25.90 -10.89 25.95
CA PRO A 359 26.55 -11.34 24.74
C PRO A 359 27.34 -12.62 25.05
N GLU A 360 27.27 -13.63 24.18
CA GLU A 360 28.20 -14.77 24.23
C GLU A 360 29.64 -14.31 23.98
#